data_c3ccb45b1cf6c72586158051725997c5
#
_entry.id   c3ccb45b1cf6c72586158051725997c5
#
_cell.length_a   1.000
_cell.length_b   1.000
_cell.length_c   1.000
_cell.angle_alpha   90.00
_cell.angle_beta   90.00
_cell.angle_gamma   90.00
#
_symmetry.space_group_name_H-M   'P 1'
#
loop_
_entity.id
_entity.type
_entity.pdbx_description
1 polymer ?
#
loop_
_entity_poly.entity_id
_entity_poly.type
_entity_poly.pdbx_seq_one_letter_code
_entity_poly.pdbx_strand_id
1 'polypeptide(L)'
;MVNSASSPKVSWDYTEHASYYDKRADYSSDAIENLLKAIGCAPSRPVADIGAGTGKLTKELLKHGLTVSSVEPNNAMRTIGIQNTKGKSATWSVGTGEATGLPTSSVYAVFFGSSFNVVDQSLTLSEVSRILVPNGWFACMWNHRDLEDLIQQRIEFIIKSSIPAYSYGSRREDPTNIIDTSGHFSATKSIEESFVWKMPKSDVIVAWKSHATLKRQAGNDAVFNSIIQEIARYLGTLPEIIDVPYTTRIYFAQKIK
;
A
#
# COMPACT_ATOMS: atom_id res chain seq x y z
N MET A 1 32.90 -13.18 -6.96
CA MET A 1 32.44 -11.86 -6.51
C MET A 1 31.56 -11.29 -7.62
N VAL A 2 30.24 -11.42 -7.47
CA VAL A 2 29.27 -10.86 -8.43
C VAL A 2 28.76 -9.59 -7.77
N ASN A 3 29.20 -8.43 -8.29
CA ASN A 3 28.68 -7.11 -7.91
C ASN A 3 27.20 -7.07 -8.30
N SER A 4 26.30 -7.17 -7.34
CA SER A 4 24.92 -6.79 -7.51
C SER A 4 24.84 -5.27 -7.54
N ALA A 5 24.91 -4.70 -8.73
CA ALA A 5 24.59 -3.29 -8.92
C ALA A 5 23.12 -3.10 -8.52
N SER A 6 22.88 -2.41 -7.41
CA SER A 6 21.56 -1.95 -7.01
C SER A 6 21.00 -1.06 -8.13
N SER A 7 19.87 -1.46 -8.71
CA SER A 7 19.13 -0.62 -9.66
C SER A 7 18.87 0.76 -9.04
N PRO A 8 19.01 1.86 -9.78
CA PRO A 8 18.78 3.18 -9.23
C PRO A 8 17.35 3.29 -8.71
N LYS A 9 17.19 3.68 -7.43
CA LYS A 9 15.90 3.96 -6.82
C LYS A 9 15.20 5.06 -7.63
N VAL A 10 14.12 4.72 -8.30
CA VAL A 10 13.29 5.70 -9.00
C VAL A 10 12.52 6.46 -7.92
N SER A 11 12.87 7.73 -7.72
CA SER A 11 12.09 8.64 -6.88
C SER A 11 10.73 8.85 -7.54
N TRP A 12 9.66 8.31 -6.93
CA TRP A 12 8.31 8.48 -7.41
C TRP A 12 7.77 9.84 -6.96
N ASP A 13 7.49 10.70 -7.91
CA ASP A 13 6.72 11.91 -7.65
C ASP A 13 5.21 11.59 -7.73
N TYR A 14 4.58 11.44 -6.59
CA TYR A 14 3.14 11.20 -6.46
C TYR A 14 2.31 12.49 -6.47
N THR A 15 2.93 13.66 -6.63
CA THR A 15 2.26 14.97 -6.49
C THR A 15 1.10 15.12 -7.44
N GLU A 16 1.29 14.78 -8.72
CA GLU A 16 0.22 14.83 -9.74
C GLU A 16 -0.88 13.77 -9.54
N HIS A 17 -0.56 12.70 -8.80
CA HIS A 17 -1.46 11.55 -8.62
C HIS A 17 -2.18 11.55 -7.26
N ALA A 18 -1.85 12.48 -6.37
CA ALA A 18 -2.36 12.49 -5.00
C ALA A 18 -3.89 12.52 -4.93
N SER A 19 -4.55 13.35 -5.78
CA SER A 19 -6.01 13.43 -5.85
C SER A 19 -6.67 12.16 -6.41
N TYR A 20 -5.97 11.42 -7.27
CA TYR A 20 -6.45 10.16 -7.84
C TYR A 20 -6.27 8.97 -6.89
N TYR A 21 -5.31 9.06 -5.98
CA TYR A 21 -4.99 7.99 -5.05
C TYR A 21 -6.14 7.70 -4.09
N ASP A 22 -6.90 8.71 -3.74
CA ASP A 22 -8.04 8.59 -2.82
C ASP A 22 -9.22 7.79 -3.40
N LYS A 23 -9.26 7.62 -4.74
CA LYS A 23 -10.27 6.81 -5.46
C LYS A 23 -9.96 5.31 -5.49
N ARG A 24 -8.82 4.87 -5.01
CA ARG A 24 -8.51 3.44 -4.89
C ARG A 24 -9.34 2.81 -3.77
N ALA A 25 -9.58 1.50 -3.88
CA ALA A 25 -10.26 0.74 -2.83
C ALA A 25 -9.55 0.91 -1.47
N ASP A 26 -10.34 1.04 -0.40
CA ASP A 26 -9.84 0.96 0.96
C ASP A 26 -9.46 -0.49 1.29
N TYR A 27 -8.71 -0.71 2.36
CA TYR A 27 -8.40 -2.05 2.85
C TYR A 27 -9.65 -2.70 3.43
N SER A 28 -9.73 -4.05 3.39
CA SER A 28 -10.79 -4.78 4.09
C SER A 28 -10.76 -4.46 5.58
N SER A 29 -11.87 -3.94 6.11
CA SER A 29 -12.00 -3.70 7.55
C SER A 29 -11.85 -4.98 8.35
N ASP A 30 -12.39 -6.10 7.83
CA ASP A 30 -12.28 -7.42 8.48
C ASP A 30 -10.82 -7.89 8.52
N ALA A 31 -10.04 -7.68 7.45
CA ALA A 31 -8.61 -7.99 7.44
C ALA A 31 -7.85 -7.21 8.52
N ILE A 32 -8.14 -5.91 8.66
CA ILE A 32 -7.50 -5.06 9.67
C ILE A 32 -7.94 -5.50 11.07
N GLU A 33 -9.23 -5.76 11.29
CA GLU A 33 -9.74 -6.23 12.57
C GLU A 33 -9.09 -7.56 12.98
N ASN A 34 -9.01 -8.52 12.04
CA ASN A 34 -8.37 -9.81 12.28
C ASN A 34 -6.88 -9.66 12.60
N LEU A 35 -6.17 -8.75 11.89
CA LEU A 35 -4.79 -8.43 12.22
C LEU A 35 -4.67 -7.86 13.63
N LEU A 36 -5.45 -6.85 13.99
CA LEU A 36 -5.38 -6.20 15.30
C LEU A 36 -5.68 -7.19 16.45
N LYS A 37 -6.64 -8.10 16.25
CA LYS A 37 -6.91 -9.22 17.18
C LYS A 37 -5.71 -10.17 17.28
N ALA A 38 -5.14 -10.58 16.15
CA ALA A 38 -4.01 -11.54 16.11
C ALA A 38 -2.76 -11.00 16.82
N ILE A 39 -2.52 -9.68 16.74
CA ILE A 39 -1.36 -9.04 17.39
C ILE A 39 -1.68 -8.47 18.78
N GLY A 40 -2.91 -8.63 19.28
CA GLY A 40 -3.32 -8.10 20.58
C GLY A 40 -3.24 -6.55 20.68
N CYS A 41 -3.49 -5.85 19.58
CA CYS A 41 -3.44 -4.39 19.55
C CYS A 41 -4.73 -3.79 20.11
N ALA A 42 -4.71 -3.42 21.38
CA ALA A 42 -5.84 -2.77 22.04
C ALA A 42 -6.03 -1.31 21.58
N PRO A 43 -7.27 -0.75 21.70
CA PRO A 43 -7.50 0.67 21.49
C PRO A 43 -6.55 1.56 22.30
N SER A 44 -6.29 2.78 21.82
CA SER A 44 -5.34 3.77 22.40
C SER A 44 -3.87 3.37 22.32
N ARG A 45 -3.52 2.18 21.85
CA ARG A 45 -2.10 1.84 21.63
C ARG A 45 -1.48 2.74 20.56
N PRO A 46 -0.27 3.28 20.80
CA PRO A 46 0.46 4.04 19.78
C PRO A 46 0.95 3.11 18.68
N VAL A 47 0.63 3.45 17.45
CA VAL A 47 1.05 2.72 16.26
C VAL A 47 1.60 3.69 15.21
N ALA A 48 2.34 3.19 14.22
CA ALA A 48 2.82 3.99 13.10
C ALA A 48 2.28 3.45 11.77
N ASP A 49 1.92 4.37 10.86
CA ASP A 49 1.61 4.11 9.45
C ASP A 49 2.72 4.76 8.60
N ILE A 50 3.56 3.95 7.94
CA ILE A 50 4.76 4.40 7.24
C ILE A 50 4.55 4.35 5.73
N GLY A 51 4.83 5.50 5.06
CA GLY A 51 4.40 5.74 3.70
C GLY A 51 2.88 5.90 3.66
N ALA A 52 2.34 6.69 4.61
CA ALA A 52 0.91 6.78 4.87
C ALA A 52 0.09 7.39 3.73
N GLY A 53 0.76 8.06 2.77
CA GLY A 53 0.13 8.64 1.59
C GLY A 53 -0.97 9.63 1.94
N THR A 54 -2.17 9.43 1.40
CA THR A 54 -3.36 10.23 1.69
C THR A 54 -4.09 9.79 2.97
N GLY A 55 -3.51 8.86 3.75
CA GLY A 55 -4.06 8.41 5.03
C GLY A 55 -5.13 7.34 4.93
N LYS A 56 -5.17 6.54 3.86
CA LYS A 56 -6.17 5.46 3.72
C LYS A 56 -6.06 4.44 4.85
N LEU A 57 -4.87 3.90 5.10
CA LEU A 57 -4.66 2.97 6.21
C LEU A 57 -4.77 3.68 7.55
N THR A 58 -4.22 4.89 7.68
CA THR A 58 -4.37 5.71 8.88
C THR A 58 -5.84 5.85 9.28
N LYS A 59 -6.75 6.18 8.33
CA LYS A 59 -8.19 6.28 8.61
C LYS A 59 -8.78 4.99 9.14
N GLU A 60 -8.37 3.86 8.58
CA GLU A 60 -8.86 2.56 9.01
C GLU A 60 -8.39 2.23 10.43
N LEU A 61 -7.12 2.42 10.73
CA LEU A 61 -6.57 2.25 12.08
C LEU A 61 -7.26 3.13 13.12
N LEU A 62 -7.58 4.37 12.75
CA LEU A 62 -8.32 5.31 13.61
C LEU A 62 -9.75 4.86 13.92
N LYS A 63 -10.45 4.16 13.02
CA LYS A 63 -11.77 3.56 13.27
C LYS A 63 -11.74 2.54 14.42
N HIS A 64 -10.60 1.85 14.58
CA HIS A 64 -10.36 0.91 15.66
C HIS A 64 -9.87 1.55 16.97
N GLY A 65 -9.91 2.88 17.06
CA GLY A 65 -9.57 3.63 18.28
C GLY A 65 -8.08 3.73 18.57
N LEU A 66 -7.20 3.50 17.59
CA LEU A 66 -5.76 3.59 17.75
C LEU A 66 -5.28 5.05 17.69
N THR A 67 -4.11 5.32 18.28
CA THR A 67 -3.37 6.59 18.11
C THR A 67 -2.29 6.36 17.06
N VAL A 68 -2.35 7.11 15.93
CA VAL A 68 -1.53 6.82 14.75
C VAL A 68 -0.50 7.92 14.51
N SER A 69 0.77 7.55 14.45
CA SER A 69 1.87 8.38 13.92
C SER A 69 2.06 8.07 12.44
N SER A 70 1.56 8.95 11.58
CA SER A 70 1.62 8.80 10.12
C SER A 70 2.87 9.48 9.58
N VAL A 71 3.71 8.73 8.86
CA VAL A 71 4.97 9.21 8.28
C VAL A 71 4.86 9.17 6.76
N GLU A 72 5.04 10.32 6.08
CA GLU A 72 4.91 10.41 4.62
C GLU A 72 5.90 11.44 4.06
N PRO A 73 6.82 11.05 3.16
CA PRO A 73 7.80 11.99 2.60
C PRO A 73 7.18 12.98 1.61
N ASN A 74 6.20 12.57 0.80
CA ASN A 74 5.61 13.43 -0.22
C ASN A 74 4.67 14.48 0.39
N ASN A 75 4.96 15.77 0.19
CA ASN A 75 4.20 16.87 0.79
C ASN A 75 2.74 16.93 0.31
N ALA A 76 2.47 16.69 -0.97
CA ALA A 76 1.10 16.74 -1.51
C ALA A 76 0.23 15.62 -0.92
N MET A 77 0.76 14.40 -0.86
CA MET A 77 0.09 13.25 -0.23
C MET A 77 -0.18 13.51 1.25
N ARG A 78 0.85 13.95 1.99
CA ARG A 78 0.75 14.25 3.42
C ARG A 78 -0.27 15.34 3.72
N THR A 79 -0.34 16.40 2.90
CA THR A 79 -1.34 17.47 3.06
C THR A 79 -2.76 16.93 2.99
N ILE A 80 -3.04 16.04 2.02
CA ILE A 80 -4.34 15.36 1.91
C ILE A 80 -4.59 14.47 3.12
N GLY A 81 -3.57 13.71 3.55
CA GLY A 81 -3.66 12.83 4.72
C GLY A 81 -4.01 13.59 6.00
N ILE A 82 -3.38 14.75 6.24
CA ILE A 82 -3.70 15.64 7.35
C ILE A 82 -5.17 16.09 7.30
N GLN A 83 -5.64 16.49 6.11
CA GLN A 83 -7.05 16.90 5.92
C GLN A 83 -8.02 15.75 6.18
N ASN A 84 -7.72 14.56 5.65
CA ASN A 84 -8.54 13.36 5.80
C ASN A 84 -8.65 12.86 7.25
N THR A 85 -7.69 13.21 8.10
CA THR A 85 -7.63 12.77 9.52
C THR A 85 -7.80 13.91 10.50
N LYS A 86 -8.21 15.10 10.03
CA LYS A 86 -8.40 16.28 10.89
C LYS A 86 -9.35 15.99 12.05
N GLY A 87 -8.94 16.38 13.26
CA GLY A 87 -9.73 16.18 14.49
C GLY A 87 -9.73 14.74 15.03
N LYS A 88 -8.90 13.85 14.47
CA LYS A 88 -8.73 12.47 14.96
C LYS A 88 -7.36 12.30 15.63
N SER A 89 -7.17 11.17 16.31
CA SER A 89 -5.93 10.82 17.03
C SER A 89 -4.79 10.41 16.08
N ALA A 90 -4.46 11.29 15.13
CA ALA A 90 -3.36 11.09 14.18
C ALA A 90 -2.39 12.28 14.24
N THR A 91 -1.10 11.96 14.22
CA THR A 91 -0.01 12.95 14.02
C THR A 91 0.68 12.67 12.70
N TRP A 92 1.18 13.71 12.04
CA TRP A 92 1.83 13.59 10.74
C TRP A 92 3.24 14.17 10.76
N SER A 93 4.20 13.43 10.21
CA SER A 93 5.59 13.87 10.10
C SER A 93 6.17 13.54 8.72
N VAL A 94 7.28 14.23 8.39
CA VAL A 94 8.09 13.92 7.22
C VAL A 94 9.07 12.80 7.58
N GLY A 95 9.17 11.77 6.77
CA GLY A 95 10.12 10.67 6.95
C GLY A 95 9.93 9.61 5.86
N THR A 96 10.81 8.64 5.84
CA THR A 96 10.77 7.47 4.92
C THR A 96 10.74 6.18 5.72
N GLY A 97 10.62 5.04 5.04
CA GLY A 97 10.70 3.74 5.70
C GLY A 97 12.05 3.51 6.39
N GLU A 98 13.12 4.00 5.78
CA GLU A 98 14.50 3.86 6.23
C GLU A 98 14.88 4.86 7.35
N ALA A 99 14.13 5.97 7.46
CA ALA A 99 14.38 7.04 8.43
C ALA A 99 13.03 7.71 8.79
N THR A 100 12.32 7.12 9.72
CA THR A 100 10.97 7.54 10.11
C THR A 100 10.95 8.84 10.91
N GLY A 101 12.03 9.16 11.62
CA GLY A 101 12.11 10.26 12.58
C GLY A 101 11.36 9.98 13.90
N LEU A 102 10.77 8.79 14.07
CA LEU A 102 10.09 8.41 15.32
C LEU A 102 11.10 7.98 16.40
N PRO A 103 10.79 8.21 17.69
CA PRO A 103 11.67 7.80 18.80
C PRO A 103 11.84 6.27 18.87
N THR A 104 12.96 5.83 19.42
CA THR A 104 13.22 4.42 19.71
C THR A 104 12.17 3.87 20.68
N SER A 105 11.69 2.64 20.44
CA SER A 105 10.73 1.94 21.32
C SER A 105 9.50 2.78 21.66
N SER A 106 8.91 3.45 20.65
CA SER A 106 7.81 4.40 20.84
C SER A 106 6.45 3.88 20.39
N VAL A 107 6.40 2.84 19.55
CA VAL A 107 5.15 2.32 18.99
C VAL A 107 5.01 0.81 19.21
N TYR A 108 3.77 0.35 19.37
CA TYR A 108 3.44 -1.06 19.55
C TYR A 108 3.41 -1.83 18.23
N ALA A 109 2.91 -1.19 17.18
CA ALA A 109 2.88 -1.78 15.85
C ALA A 109 3.24 -0.76 14.77
N VAL A 110 3.89 -1.23 13.72
CA VAL A 110 4.22 -0.47 12.52
C VAL A 110 3.54 -1.11 11.32
N PHE A 111 2.83 -0.28 10.56
CA PHE A 111 2.07 -0.70 9.39
C PHE A 111 2.59 -0.02 8.12
N PHE A 112 2.57 -0.78 7.01
CA PHE A 112 2.87 -0.31 5.65
C PHE A 112 1.70 -0.64 4.74
N GLY A 113 0.95 0.37 4.33
CA GLY A 113 -0.15 0.23 3.40
C GLY A 113 0.28 0.46 1.95
N SER A 114 0.64 -0.59 1.21
CA SER A 114 1.12 -0.54 -0.17
C SER A 114 2.40 0.29 -0.37
N SER A 115 3.24 0.40 0.66
CA SER A 115 4.45 1.21 0.67
C SER A 115 5.74 0.40 0.90
N PHE A 116 5.67 -0.79 1.51
CA PHE A 116 6.86 -1.59 1.83
C PHE A 116 7.65 -2.08 0.60
N ASN A 117 7.01 -2.21 -0.56
CA ASN A 117 7.66 -2.62 -1.81
C ASN A 117 8.42 -1.49 -2.55
N VAL A 118 8.35 -0.24 -2.08
CA VAL A 118 9.02 0.91 -2.73
C VAL A 118 10.16 1.50 -1.91
N VAL A 119 10.42 0.95 -0.72
CA VAL A 119 11.52 1.33 0.18
C VAL A 119 12.70 0.35 0.07
N ASP A 120 13.83 0.69 0.68
CA ASP A 120 14.89 -0.28 0.98
C ASP A 120 14.42 -1.16 2.14
N GLN A 121 13.98 -2.37 1.82
CA GLN A 121 13.33 -3.24 2.80
C GLN A 121 14.27 -3.61 3.96
N SER A 122 15.55 -3.85 3.69
CA SER A 122 16.52 -4.21 4.74
C SER A 122 16.77 -3.06 5.71
N LEU A 123 17.02 -1.85 5.21
CA LEU A 123 17.18 -0.66 6.05
C LEU A 123 15.88 -0.34 6.79
N THR A 124 14.75 -0.49 6.10
CA THR A 124 13.41 -0.26 6.69
C THR A 124 13.12 -1.22 7.83
N LEU A 125 13.41 -2.53 7.70
CA LEU A 125 13.18 -3.50 8.78
C LEU A 125 14.05 -3.20 10.00
N SER A 126 15.28 -2.71 9.82
CA SER A 126 16.13 -2.24 10.89
C SER A 126 15.56 -1.03 11.62
N GLU A 127 15.09 -0.01 10.88
CA GLU A 127 14.45 1.19 11.43
C GLU A 127 13.14 0.83 12.14
N VAL A 128 12.32 -0.04 11.55
CA VAL A 128 11.07 -0.54 12.18
C VAL A 128 11.38 -1.25 13.48
N SER A 129 12.41 -2.11 13.52
CA SER A 129 12.84 -2.75 14.76
C SER A 129 13.27 -1.73 15.82
N ARG A 130 13.94 -0.64 15.42
CA ARG A 130 14.36 0.43 16.35
C ARG A 130 13.17 1.13 17.00
N ILE A 131 12.14 1.48 16.23
CA ILE A 131 10.99 2.26 16.74
C ILE A 131 9.96 1.42 17.48
N LEU A 132 9.90 0.10 17.23
CA LEU A 132 9.02 -0.84 17.94
C LEU A 132 9.44 -1.05 19.38
N VAL A 133 8.47 -1.04 20.30
CA VAL A 133 8.69 -1.54 21.67
C VAL A 133 9.10 -3.02 21.65
N PRO A 134 9.70 -3.57 22.73
CA PRO A 134 9.92 -5.00 22.84
C PRO A 134 8.63 -5.79 22.63
N ASN A 135 8.71 -6.88 21.85
CA ASN A 135 7.55 -7.68 21.41
C ASN A 135 6.49 -6.92 20.58
N GLY A 136 6.85 -5.77 20.03
CA GLY A 136 6.00 -5.04 19.08
C GLY A 136 5.87 -5.76 17.74
N TRP A 137 5.02 -5.25 16.85
CA TRP A 137 4.65 -5.93 15.60
C TRP A 137 4.91 -5.09 14.36
N PHE A 138 5.46 -5.72 13.35
CA PHE A 138 5.52 -5.22 11.98
C PHE A 138 4.38 -5.84 11.16
N ALA A 139 3.77 -5.05 10.27
CA ALA A 139 2.85 -5.55 9.26
C ALA A 139 2.95 -4.74 7.96
N CYS A 140 2.91 -5.43 6.83
CA CYS A 140 2.76 -4.81 5.52
C CYS A 140 1.59 -5.44 4.76
N MET A 141 0.90 -4.63 3.94
CA MET A 141 -0.33 -5.07 3.30
C MET A 141 -0.58 -4.41 1.95
N TRP A 142 -1.32 -5.12 1.10
CA TRP A 142 -1.75 -4.67 -0.22
C TRP A 142 -3.16 -5.15 -0.54
N ASN A 143 -3.88 -4.34 -1.31
CA ASN A 143 -5.08 -4.79 -2.01
C ASN A 143 -4.68 -5.32 -3.39
N HIS A 144 -4.99 -6.57 -3.65
CA HIS A 144 -4.84 -7.19 -4.95
C HIS A 144 -6.20 -7.38 -5.61
N ARG A 145 -6.37 -6.86 -6.85
CA ARG A 145 -7.54 -7.20 -7.65
C ARG A 145 -7.54 -8.69 -7.95
N ASP A 146 -8.70 -9.30 -7.95
CA ASP A 146 -8.87 -10.66 -8.44
C ASP A 146 -8.62 -10.67 -9.95
N LEU A 147 -7.63 -11.45 -10.40
CA LEU A 147 -7.27 -11.54 -11.81
C LEU A 147 -8.13 -12.56 -12.57
N GLU A 148 -8.91 -13.36 -11.86
CA GLU A 148 -9.88 -14.27 -12.47
C GLU A 148 -11.22 -13.57 -12.75
N ASP A 149 -11.42 -12.35 -12.26
CA ASP A 149 -12.56 -11.51 -12.59
C ASP A 149 -12.56 -11.11 -14.08
N LEU A 150 -13.68 -11.29 -14.75
CA LEU A 150 -13.80 -11.08 -16.20
C LEU A 150 -13.50 -9.64 -16.63
N ILE A 151 -13.84 -8.66 -15.80
CA ILE A 151 -13.54 -7.24 -16.07
C ILE A 151 -12.03 -7.01 -15.96
N GLN A 152 -11.37 -7.58 -14.93
CA GLN A 152 -9.93 -7.47 -14.77
C GLN A 152 -9.16 -8.20 -15.86
N GLN A 153 -9.60 -9.39 -16.27
CA GLN A 153 -9.03 -10.13 -17.40
C GLN A 153 -9.12 -9.31 -18.70
N ARG A 154 -10.27 -8.68 -18.95
CA ARG A 154 -10.42 -7.84 -20.14
C ARG A 154 -9.52 -6.60 -20.12
N ILE A 155 -9.38 -5.96 -18.95
CA ILE A 155 -8.46 -4.82 -18.77
C ILE A 155 -7.01 -5.28 -18.97
N GLU A 156 -6.62 -6.42 -18.41
CA GLU A 156 -5.27 -6.96 -18.59
C GLU A 156 -4.98 -7.30 -20.06
N PHE A 157 -5.96 -7.86 -20.78
CA PHE A 157 -5.85 -8.09 -22.22
C PHE A 157 -5.62 -6.79 -22.99
N ILE A 158 -6.36 -5.71 -22.68
CA ILE A 158 -6.16 -4.38 -23.28
C ILE A 158 -4.73 -3.89 -23.03
N ILE A 159 -4.23 -3.99 -21.81
CA ILE A 159 -2.88 -3.57 -21.45
C ILE A 159 -1.84 -4.39 -22.22
N LYS A 160 -1.96 -5.71 -22.19
CA LYS A 160 -1.01 -6.64 -22.85
C LYS A 160 -1.02 -6.54 -24.37
N SER A 161 -2.09 -6.08 -24.98
CA SER A 161 -2.14 -5.77 -26.42
C SER A 161 -1.16 -4.66 -26.82
N SER A 162 -0.89 -3.72 -25.93
CA SER A 162 0.08 -2.64 -26.15
C SER A 162 1.44 -2.89 -25.47
N ILE A 163 1.44 -3.64 -24.39
CA ILE A 163 2.64 -3.96 -23.58
C ILE A 163 2.65 -5.48 -23.32
N PRO A 164 3.12 -6.32 -24.28
CA PRO A 164 3.07 -7.78 -24.13
C PRO A 164 3.77 -8.31 -22.86
N ALA A 165 4.85 -7.65 -22.41
CA ALA A 165 5.61 -8.02 -21.22
C ALA A 165 5.07 -7.39 -19.92
N TYR A 166 3.86 -6.82 -19.93
CA TYR A 166 3.28 -6.19 -18.74
C TYR A 166 3.20 -7.13 -17.55
N SER A 167 3.64 -6.64 -16.39
CA SER A 167 3.55 -7.33 -15.11
C SER A 167 3.17 -6.35 -13.99
N TYR A 168 2.65 -6.89 -12.89
CA TYR A 168 2.30 -6.07 -11.72
C TYR A 168 3.52 -5.67 -10.88
N GLY A 169 4.72 -6.18 -11.21
CA GLY A 169 5.98 -5.91 -10.51
C GLY A 169 5.95 -6.38 -9.05
N SER A 170 6.85 -5.81 -8.24
CA SER A 170 7.07 -6.19 -6.83
C SER A 170 5.87 -6.03 -5.89
N ARG A 171 4.77 -5.42 -6.34
CA ARG A 171 3.55 -5.29 -5.52
C ARG A 171 2.85 -6.60 -5.21
N ARG A 172 3.13 -7.66 -5.97
CA ARG A 172 2.57 -9.01 -5.77
C ARG A 172 3.60 -10.02 -5.28
N GLU A 173 4.84 -9.58 -5.07
CA GLU A 173 5.87 -10.43 -4.49
C GLU A 173 5.58 -10.69 -3.01
N ASP A 174 5.86 -11.92 -2.57
CA ASP A 174 5.75 -12.32 -1.17
C ASP A 174 6.97 -11.79 -0.39
N PRO A 175 6.78 -10.95 0.64
CA PRO A 175 7.87 -10.37 1.39
C PRO A 175 8.40 -11.30 2.51
N THR A 176 7.85 -12.50 2.68
CA THR A 176 8.17 -13.41 3.80
C THR A 176 9.66 -13.64 3.93
N ASN A 177 10.34 -13.96 2.82
CA ASN A 177 11.77 -14.27 2.86
C ASN A 177 12.62 -13.11 3.39
N ILE A 178 12.37 -11.87 2.96
CA ILE A 178 13.16 -10.72 3.42
C ILE A 178 12.87 -10.36 4.87
N ILE A 179 11.63 -10.58 5.34
CA ILE A 179 11.26 -10.35 6.73
C ILE A 179 11.95 -11.40 7.63
N ASP A 180 11.80 -12.68 7.30
CA ASP A 180 12.31 -13.81 8.10
C ASP A 180 13.84 -13.83 8.16
N THR A 181 14.52 -13.46 7.07
CA THR A 181 15.99 -13.42 7.02
C THR A 181 16.59 -12.13 7.58
N SER A 182 15.78 -11.13 7.94
CA SER A 182 16.25 -9.86 8.50
C SER A 182 16.95 -9.99 9.87
N GLY A 183 16.64 -11.03 10.61
CA GLY A 183 17.13 -11.25 11.98
C GLY A 183 16.50 -10.36 13.04
N HIS A 184 15.46 -9.58 12.69
CA HIS A 184 14.76 -8.66 13.60
C HIS A 184 13.41 -9.20 14.07
N PHE A 185 12.81 -10.11 13.31
CA PHE A 185 11.43 -10.54 13.49
C PHE A 185 11.30 -12.06 13.58
N SER A 186 10.22 -12.52 14.20
CA SER A 186 9.80 -13.93 14.19
C SER A 186 9.39 -14.37 12.79
N ALA A 187 9.12 -15.65 12.61
CA ALA A 187 8.55 -16.17 11.37
C ALA A 187 7.28 -15.39 10.99
N THR A 188 7.22 -15.00 9.72
CA THR A 188 6.11 -14.22 9.15
C THR A 188 4.82 -15.04 9.14
N LYS A 189 3.73 -14.40 9.51
CA LYS A 189 2.34 -14.90 9.38
C LYS A 189 1.62 -14.09 8.33
N SER A 190 0.53 -14.63 7.78
CA SER A 190 -0.30 -13.92 6.81
C SER A 190 -1.79 -13.99 7.13
N ILE A 191 -2.52 -12.99 6.66
CA ILE A 191 -3.99 -12.91 6.64
C ILE A 191 -4.39 -12.51 5.24
N GLU A 192 -5.41 -13.17 4.69
CA GLU A 192 -6.04 -12.82 3.42
C GLU A 192 -7.54 -12.72 3.61
N GLU A 193 -8.11 -11.59 3.18
CA GLU A 193 -9.55 -11.35 3.21
C GLU A 193 -10.03 -10.82 1.86
N SER A 194 -10.93 -11.54 1.24
CA SER A 194 -11.54 -11.15 -0.03
C SER A 194 -12.80 -10.32 0.20
N PHE A 195 -12.97 -9.29 -0.61
CA PHE A 195 -14.12 -8.40 -0.55
C PHE A 195 -14.45 -7.82 -1.92
N VAL A 196 -15.66 -7.33 -2.08
CA VAL A 196 -16.09 -6.64 -3.30
C VAL A 196 -16.19 -5.14 -3.03
N TRP A 197 -15.45 -4.35 -3.81
CA TRP A 197 -15.51 -2.89 -3.75
C TRP A 197 -16.39 -2.36 -4.88
N LYS A 198 -17.54 -1.78 -4.52
CA LYS A 198 -18.44 -1.15 -5.49
C LYS A 198 -17.90 0.22 -5.89
N MET A 199 -17.59 0.41 -7.17
CA MET A 199 -17.02 1.65 -7.68
C MET A 199 -17.83 2.19 -8.85
N PRO A 200 -18.05 3.52 -8.92
CA PRO A 200 -18.41 4.14 -10.20
C PRO A 200 -17.34 3.83 -11.27
N LYS A 201 -17.75 3.48 -12.46
CA LYS A 201 -16.80 3.20 -13.57
C LYS A 201 -15.83 4.35 -13.83
N SER A 202 -16.25 5.59 -13.61
CA SER A 202 -15.37 6.76 -13.63
C SER A 202 -14.22 6.67 -12.64
N ASP A 203 -14.47 6.19 -11.42
CA ASP A 203 -13.45 6.02 -10.38
C ASP A 203 -12.52 4.84 -10.70
N VAL A 204 -13.02 3.78 -11.36
CA VAL A 204 -12.17 2.69 -11.88
C VAL A 204 -11.18 3.22 -12.92
N ILE A 205 -11.64 4.07 -13.85
CA ILE A 205 -10.76 4.73 -14.84
C ILE A 205 -9.71 5.60 -14.14
N VAL A 206 -10.12 6.38 -13.16
CA VAL A 206 -9.21 7.24 -12.36
C VAL A 206 -8.18 6.39 -11.60
N ALA A 207 -8.59 5.26 -11.02
CA ALA A 207 -7.67 4.34 -10.35
C ALA A 207 -6.61 3.78 -11.32
N TRP A 208 -6.97 3.49 -12.58
CA TRP A 208 -6.01 3.07 -13.61
C TRP A 208 -5.10 4.21 -14.06
N LYS A 209 -5.60 5.45 -14.17
CA LYS A 209 -4.76 6.63 -14.44
C LYS A 209 -3.68 6.84 -13.37
N SER A 210 -3.95 6.47 -12.12
CA SER A 210 -2.98 6.55 -11.01
C SER A 210 -2.03 5.34 -10.92
N HIS A 211 -2.07 4.39 -11.88
CA HIS A 211 -1.32 3.15 -11.78
C HIS A 211 0.13 3.34 -12.25
N ALA A 212 1.02 3.70 -11.31
CA ALA A 212 2.41 4.03 -11.58
C ALA A 212 3.17 2.93 -12.35
N THR A 213 2.92 1.64 -12.03
CA THR A 213 3.56 0.52 -12.75
C THR A 213 3.15 0.49 -14.22
N LEU A 214 1.87 0.73 -14.54
CA LEU A 214 1.39 0.81 -15.92
C LEU A 214 2.04 2.00 -16.65
N LYS A 215 2.03 3.19 -16.04
CA LYS A 215 2.64 4.39 -16.62
C LYS A 215 4.11 4.17 -16.96
N ARG A 216 4.87 3.56 -16.04
CA ARG A 216 6.29 3.25 -16.27
C ARG A 216 6.50 2.26 -17.41
N GLN A 217 5.73 1.16 -17.44
CA GLN A 217 5.90 0.11 -18.44
C GLN A 217 5.39 0.54 -19.83
N ALA A 218 4.49 1.51 -19.90
CA ALA A 218 4.09 2.14 -21.16
C ALA A 218 5.23 2.91 -21.84
N GLY A 219 6.25 3.34 -21.08
CA GLY A 219 7.43 4.00 -21.60
C GLY A 219 7.25 5.47 -22.02
N ASN A 220 6.04 5.87 -22.43
CA ASN A 220 5.68 7.24 -22.78
C ASN A 220 4.18 7.51 -22.56
N ASP A 221 3.83 8.81 -22.53
CA ASP A 221 2.46 9.24 -22.26
C ASP A 221 1.48 8.90 -23.39
N ALA A 222 1.92 8.81 -24.64
CA ALA A 222 1.05 8.47 -25.76
C ALA A 222 0.52 7.05 -25.66
N VAL A 223 1.39 6.07 -25.39
CA VAL A 223 1.01 4.66 -25.18
C VAL A 223 0.16 4.55 -23.93
N PHE A 224 0.56 5.18 -22.82
CA PHE A 224 -0.20 5.16 -21.57
C PHE A 224 -1.63 5.69 -21.78
N ASN A 225 -1.77 6.88 -22.40
CA ASN A 225 -3.08 7.49 -22.64
C ASN A 225 -3.94 6.67 -23.59
N SER A 226 -3.35 6.04 -24.61
CA SER A 226 -4.07 5.12 -25.51
C SER A 226 -4.67 3.93 -24.74
N ILE A 227 -3.88 3.30 -23.87
CA ILE A 227 -4.36 2.19 -23.01
C ILE A 227 -5.50 2.67 -22.11
N ILE A 228 -5.36 3.82 -21.46
CA ILE A 228 -6.43 4.38 -20.60
C ILE A 228 -7.70 4.67 -21.39
N GLN A 229 -7.59 5.15 -22.63
CA GLN A 229 -8.76 5.37 -23.50
C GLN A 229 -9.45 4.06 -23.88
N GLU A 230 -8.70 3.00 -24.19
CA GLU A 230 -9.27 1.68 -24.47
C GLU A 230 -9.98 1.08 -23.25
N ILE A 231 -9.35 1.19 -22.05
CA ILE A 231 -9.98 0.79 -20.80
C ILE A 231 -11.27 1.59 -20.58
N ALA A 232 -11.26 2.90 -20.77
CA ALA A 232 -12.44 3.75 -20.62
C ALA A 232 -13.56 3.37 -21.61
N ARG A 233 -13.22 3.06 -22.86
CA ARG A 233 -14.18 2.60 -23.88
C ARG A 233 -14.84 1.29 -23.45
N TYR A 234 -14.05 0.31 -22.99
CA TYR A 234 -14.57 -0.95 -22.48
C TYR A 234 -15.47 -0.73 -21.26
N LEU A 235 -15.02 0.02 -20.26
CA LEU A 235 -15.81 0.31 -19.06
C LEU A 235 -17.10 1.08 -19.39
N GLY A 236 -17.11 1.87 -20.49
CA GLY A 236 -18.29 2.54 -21.00
C GLY A 236 -19.45 1.61 -21.41
N THR A 237 -19.14 0.34 -21.72
CA THR A 237 -20.16 -0.68 -22.07
C THR A 237 -20.76 -1.37 -20.84
N LEU A 238 -20.21 -1.11 -19.64
CA LEU A 238 -20.64 -1.73 -18.39
C LEU A 238 -21.62 -0.84 -17.61
N PRO A 239 -22.31 -1.38 -16.59
CA PRO A 239 -23.14 -0.59 -15.67
C PRO A 239 -22.37 0.57 -15.03
N GLU A 240 -23.09 1.58 -14.51
CA GLU A 240 -22.48 2.76 -13.88
C GLU A 240 -21.66 2.39 -12.64
N ILE A 241 -22.17 1.45 -11.85
CA ILE A 241 -21.46 0.89 -10.68
C ILE A 241 -20.91 -0.47 -11.05
N ILE A 242 -19.62 -0.67 -10.81
CA ILE A 242 -18.89 -1.90 -11.10
C ILE A 242 -18.49 -2.55 -9.77
N ASP A 243 -18.75 -3.83 -9.66
CA ASP A 243 -18.23 -4.66 -8.59
C ASP A 243 -16.78 -5.05 -8.92
N VAL A 244 -15.84 -4.61 -8.10
CA VAL A 244 -14.42 -4.90 -8.27
C VAL A 244 -13.98 -5.80 -7.13
N PRO A 245 -13.75 -7.10 -7.37
CA PRO A 245 -13.28 -8.00 -6.34
C PRO A 245 -11.80 -7.74 -6.01
N TYR A 246 -11.51 -7.70 -4.71
CA TYR A 246 -10.18 -7.52 -4.15
C TYR A 246 -9.91 -8.56 -3.07
N THR A 247 -8.64 -8.82 -2.84
CA THR A 247 -8.14 -9.48 -1.63
C THR A 247 -7.16 -8.54 -0.93
N THR A 248 -7.42 -8.21 0.33
CA THR A 248 -6.42 -7.60 1.21
C THR A 248 -5.50 -8.69 1.72
N ARG A 249 -4.21 -8.62 1.36
CA ARG A 249 -3.16 -9.52 1.85
C ARG A 249 -2.30 -8.79 2.84
N ILE A 250 -2.12 -9.38 4.02
CA ILE A 250 -1.33 -8.84 5.12
C ILE A 250 -0.25 -9.86 5.48
N TYR A 251 0.99 -9.39 5.64
CA TYR A 251 2.10 -10.15 6.19
C TYR A 251 2.55 -9.45 7.47
N PHE A 252 2.72 -10.20 8.56
CA PHE A 252 3.06 -9.62 9.85
C PHE A 252 3.96 -10.53 10.67
N ALA A 253 4.83 -9.91 11.47
CA ALA A 253 5.81 -10.60 12.29
C ALA A 253 6.09 -9.84 13.58
N GLN A 254 6.43 -10.54 14.65
CA GLN A 254 6.73 -9.94 15.95
C GLN A 254 8.21 -9.64 16.08
N LYS A 255 8.57 -8.48 16.63
CA LYS A 255 9.95 -8.14 16.98
C LYS A 255 10.49 -9.12 18.02
N ILE A 256 11.70 -9.68 17.76
CA ILE A 256 12.35 -10.67 18.63
C ILE A 256 13.51 -10.09 19.45
N LYS A 257 14.01 -8.89 19.13
CA LYS A 257 15.12 -8.21 19.83
C LYS A 257 14.84 -6.73 20.03
#